data_bdc68631208b420df97d8ff7a0a3002a
#
_entry.id   bdc68631208b420df97d8ff7a0a3002a
#
_cell.length_a   1.000
_cell.length_b   1.000
_cell.length_c   1.000
_cell.angle_alpha   90.00
_cell.angle_beta   90.00
_cell.angle_gamma   90.00
#
_symmetry.space_group_name_H-M   'P 1'
#
loop_
_entity.id
_entity.type
_entity.pdbx_description
1 polymer ?
#
loop_
_entity_poly.entity_id
_entity_poly.type
_entity_poly.pdbx_seq_one_letter_code
_entity_poly.pdbx_strand_id
1 'polypeptide(L)'
;MMITHSLFSQENFKLMFYNLLNFPLETNVPNRIDYLEQTLNTYKPDIFMVCELNNVYGGNAILQVLQDRISEDYRSAVFTSNTSDDEIGNQNDLQNLIFYDNSKFILESQHIVQTLYRDFNHYKLKLNSVNQNSNPVYLNAIVCHLKASSGSNNENLRLQMVQDLTQYLSTFPSDSYVMLAGDFNVYSASEPAFQELIDPNNNIVFVDPVDRMGSWHTNVDYVDVFTQSTRTQTGLGGSTGGLDDRFDFILTSTNMLSNQDLYYVPNSYQAFGNNSNPNCFNNEILDTACAGTSFSLEVREALYYFSDHLPVVMELETNVTLLSIPTYQTESFQIMGTNMVDTTLEVQIHNQSLSSNKLYIFNTLGQVVKSIPLGTSNRLSIDVSGLKNGIYYIRMSNTNVQPLKFIK
;
A
#
# COMPACT_ATOMS: atom_id res chain seq x y z
N MET A 1 21.82 14.33 35.60
CA MET A 1 20.50 14.14 35.03
C MET A 1 20.72 13.81 33.54
N MET A 2 20.79 12.52 33.20
CA MET A 2 20.93 12.09 31.80
C MET A 2 19.57 12.21 31.15
N ILE A 3 19.43 13.11 30.19
CA ILE A 3 18.26 13.19 29.33
C ILE A 3 18.44 12.08 28.31
N THR A 4 17.76 10.96 28.51
CA THR A 4 17.59 9.93 27.49
C THR A 4 16.66 10.50 26.44
N HIS A 5 17.20 10.96 25.32
CA HIS A 5 16.42 11.16 24.10
C HIS A 5 16.03 9.77 23.62
N SER A 6 14.79 9.36 23.86
CA SER A 6 14.18 8.28 23.11
C SER A 6 14.11 8.76 21.66
N LEU A 7 14.92 8.17 20.80
CA LEU A 7 14.75 8.22 19.36
C LEU A 7 13.41 7.51 19.08
N PHE A 8 12.33 8.28 18.93
CA PHE A 8 11.11 7.76 18.35
C PHE A 8 11.47 7.40 16.90
N SER A 9 11.37 6.15 16.55
CA SER A 9 11.42 5.71 15.16
C SER A 9 10.12 6.20 14.51
N GLN A 10 10.24 7.13 13.60
CA GLN A 10 9.14 7.49 12.71
C GLN A 10 8.84 6.26 11.86
N GLU A 11 7.57 5.89 11.75
CA GLU A 11 7.12 4.75 10.96
C GLU A 11 6.38 5.26 9.73
N ASN A 12 6.83 4.82 8.55
CA ASN A 12 6.21 5.15 7.28
C ASN A 12 5.24 4.04 6.86
N PHE A 13 4.12 4.43 6.28
CA PHE A 13 3.12 3.55 5.69
C PHE A 13 3.02 3.81 4.19
N LYS A 14 3.17 2.76 3.41
CA LYS A 14 3.01 2.79 1.96
C LYS A 14 1.56 2.52 1.59
N LEU A 15 0.98 3.39 0.81
CA LEU A 15 -0.40 3.29 0.35
C LEU A 15 -0.44 3.14 -1.16
N MET A 16 -1.37 2.33 -1.66
CA MET A 16 -1.63 2.16 -3.07
C MET A 16 -3.13 2.12 -3.31
N PHE A 17 -3.59 2.86 -4.32
CA PHE A 17 -4.91 2.68 -4.95
C PHE A 17 -4.73 2.18 -6.37
N TYR A 18 -5.58 1.24 -6.81
CA TYR A 18 -5.53 0.69 -8.16
C TYR A 18 -6.91 0.34 -8.70
N ASN A 19 -7.26 0.88 -9.88
CA ASN A 19 -8.38 0.40 -10.67
C ASN A 19 -7.98 -0.91 -11.34
N LEU A 20 -8.68 -2.00 -11.05
CA LEU A 20 -8.30 -3.38 -11.41
C LEU A 20 -8.81 -3.82 -12.80
N LEU A 21 -9.50 -2.95 -13.53
CA LEU A 21 -10.10 -3.28 -14.83
C LEU A 21 -10.90 -4.59 -14.77
N ASN A 22 -12.08 -4.55 -14.16
CA ASN A 22 -13.01 -5.69 -14.09
C ASN A 22 -12.35 -7.01 -13.64
N PHE A 23 -11.58 -6.97 -12.53
CA PHE A 23 -10.91 -8.17 -12.02
C PHE A 23 -11.83 -9.02 -11.14
N PRO A 24 -11.90 -10.36 -11.33
CA PRO A 24 -11.10 -11.19 -12.23
C PRO A 24 -11.81 -11.52 -13.55
N LEU A 25 -12.96 -10.92 -13.87
CA LEU A 25 -13.81 -11.33 -15.00
C LEU A 25 -13.29 -10.83 -16.35
N GLU A 26 -12.49 -9.76 -16.41
CA GLU A 26 -11.79 -9.39 -17.65
C GLU A 26 -10.71 -10.43 -17.95
N THR A 27 -10.83 -11.14 -19.07
CA THR A 27 -10.02 -12.31 -19.43
C THR A 27 -9.25 -12.16 -20.75
N ASN A 28 -9.28 -10.98 -21.36
CA ASN A 28 -8.55 -10.73 -22.62
C ASN A 28 -7.03 -10.91 -22.45
N VAL A 29 -6.51 -10.61 -21.25
CA VAL A 29 -5.14 -10.94 -20.86
C VAL A 29 -5.19 -12.15 -19.91
N PRO A 30 -4.54 -13.27 -20.27
CA PRO A 30 -4.50 -14.44 -19.38
C PRO A 30 -3.63 -14.17 -18.14
N ASN A 31 -3.94 -14.87 -17.04
CA ASN A 31 -3.13 -14.88 -15.81
C ASN A 31 -2.84 -13.46 -15.24
N ARG A 32 -3.80 -12.56 -15.32
CA ARG A 32 -3.62 -11.18 -14.83
C ARG A 32 -3.15 -11.09 -13.39
N ILE A 33 -3.49 -12.08 -12.55
CA ILE A 33 -3.04 -12.13 -11.17
C ILE A 33 -1.51 -12.13 -11.02
N ASP A 34 -0.77 -12.74 -11.96
CA ASP A 34 0.69 -12.80 -11.92
C ASP A 34 1.32 -11.41 -12.12
N TYR A 35 0.72 -10.58 -12.96
CA TYR A 35 1.13 -9.18 -13.17
C TYR A 35 0.83 -8.32 -11.94
N LEU A 36 -0.32 -8.56 -11.30
CA LEU A 36 -0.65 -7.88 -10.03
C LEU A 36 0.33 -8.29 -8.92
N GLU A 37 0.67 -9.57 -8.82
CA GLU A 37 1.67 -10.08 -7.88
C GLU A 37 3.01 -9.35 -8.06
N GLN A 38 3.47 -9.20 -9.30
CA GLN A 38 4.72 -8.48 -9.60
C GLN A 38 4.64 -7.01 -9.15
N THR A 39 3.53 -6.34 -9.42
CA THR A 39 3.28 -4.94 -9.03
C THR A 39 3.30 -4.81 -7.50
N LEU A 40 2.54 -5.64 -6.80
CA LEU A 40 2.44 -5.62 -5.34
C LEU A 40 3.77 -5.97 -4.66
N ASN A 41 4.50 -6.97 -5.18
CA ASN A 41 5.82 -7.33 -4.65
C ASN A 41 6.88 -6.25 -4.89
N THR A 42 6.71 -5.41 -5.92
CA THR A 42 7.62 -4.29 -6.19
C THR A 42 7.39 -3.13 -5.22
N TYR A 43 6.15 -2.71 -4.99
CA TYR A 43 5.84 -1.56 -4.14
C TYR A 43 5.68 -1.94 -2.67
N LYS A 44 5.02 -3.07 -2.37
CA LYS A 44 4.70 -3.58 -1.04
C LYS A 44 3.90 -2.57 -0.20
N PRO A 45 2.66 -2.26 -0.60
CA PRO A 45 1.83 -1.32 0.12
C PRO A 45 1.40 -1.87 1.47
N ASP A 46 1.36 -1.06 2.53
CA ASP A 46 0.78 -1.41 3.84
C ASP A 46 -0.75 -1.31 3.83
N ILE A 47 -1.28 -0.44 2.97
CA ILE A 47 -2.69 -0.30 2.65
C ILE A 47 -2.84 -0.36 1.13
N PHE A 48 -3.63 -1.32 0.65
CA PHE A 48 -3.97 -1.48 -0.75
C PHE A 48 -5.47 -1.33 -0.95
N MET A 49 -5.87 -0.33 -1.71
CA MET A 49 -7.24 0.01 -2.03
C MET A 49 -7.51 -0.23 -3.50
N VAL A 50 -8.67 -0.76 -3.81
CA VAL A 50 -9.03 -1.13 -5.18
C VAL A 50 -10.44 -0.73 -5.55
N CYS A 51 -10.66 -0.50 -6.83
CA CYS A 51 -11.98 -0.50 -7.45
C CYS A 51 -12.01 -1.45 -8.67
N GLU A 52 -13.16 -1.59 -9.29
CA GLU A 52 -13.41 -2.57 -10.37
C GLU A 52 -13.09 -4.02 -9.98
N LEU A 53 -13.31 -4.36 -8.72
CA LEU A 53 -13.28 -5.73 -8.24
C LEU A 53 -14.68 -6.37 -8.43
N ASN A 54 -14.79 -7.41 -9.25
CA ASN A 54 -16.10 -7.98 -9.60
C ASN A 54 -16.72 -8.83 -8.50
N ASN A 55 -15.93 -9.56 -7.73
CA ASN A 55 -16.46 -10.53 -6.78
C ASN A 55 -15.48 -10.88 -5.66
N VAL A 56 -15.99 -11.58 -4.66
CA VAL A 56 -15.22 -12.02 -3.50
C VAL A 56 -14.05 -12.95 -3.84
N TYR A 57 -14.14 -13.72 -4.93
CA TYR A 57 -13.07 -14.63 -5.34
C TYR A 57 -11.84 -13.85 -5.82
N GLY A 58 -12.05 -12.76 -6.56
CA GLY A 58 -10.98 -11.82 -6.92
C GLY A 58 -10.33 -11.20 -5.68
N GLY A 59 -11.14 -10.76 -4.71
CA GLY A 59 -10.64 -10.23 -3.43
C GLY A 59 -9.80 -11.25 -2.66
N ASN A 60 -10.24 -12.51 -2.59
CA ASN A 60 -9.50 -13.58 -1.93
C ASN A 60 -8.17 -13.90 -2.65
N ALA A 61 -8.16 -13.88 -3.99
CA ALA A 61 -6.94 -14.08 -4.77
C ALA A 61 -5.90 -12.97 -4.49
N ILE A 62 -6.34 -11.72 -4.42
CA ILE A 62 -5.47 -10.58 -4.07
C ILE A 62 -4.93 -10.73 -2.64
N LEU A 63 -5.79 -11.08 -1.66
CA LEU A 63 -5.37 -11.29 -0.28
C LEU A 63 -4.31 -12.39 -0.18
N GLN A 64 -4.50 -13.49 -0.93
CA GLN A 64 -3.53 -14.58 -0.96
C GLN A 64 -2.16 -14.12 -1.49
N VAL A 65 -2.15 -13.32 -2.58
CA VAL A 65 -0.90 -12.74 -3.10
C VAL A 65 -0.20 -11.87 -2.06
N LEU A 66 -0.94 -10.98 -1.38
CA LEU A 66 -0.38 -10.13 -0.33
C LEU A 66 0.21 -10.95 0.82
N GLN A 67 -0.51 -12.00 1.26
CA GLN A 67 -0.06 -12.88 2.33
C GLN A 67 1.17 -13.71 1.95
N ASP A 68 1.22 -14.24 0.73
CA ASP A 68 2.31 -15.10 0.27
C ASP A 68 3.58 -14.31 -0.07
N ARG A 69 3.45 -13.06 -0.53
CA ARG A 69 4.58 -12.28 -1.09
C ARG A 69 5.08 -11.16 -0.20
N ILE A 70 4.24 -10.65 0.70
CA ILE A 70 4.61 -9.49 1.52
C ILE A 70 4.61 -9.86 3.01
N SER A 71 3.45 -10.22 3.58
CA SER A 71 3.32 -10.59 4.99
C SER A 71 2.06 -11.40 5.25
N GLU A 72 2.14 -12.48 6.03
CA GLU A 72 1.00 -13.28 6.49
C GLU A 72 -0.01 -12.46 7.34
N ASP A 73 0.39 -11.27 7.79
CA ASP A 73 -0.45 -10.38 8.59
C ASP A 73 -1.48 -9.60 7.75
N TYR A 74 -1.44 -9.67 6.42
CA TYR A 74 -2.44 -8.99 5.61
C TYR A 74 -3.85 -9.52 5.85
N ARG A 75 -4.80 -8.58 5.89
CA ARG A 75 -6.25 -8.82 5.98
C ARG A 75 -6.97 -7.98 4.94
N SER A 76 -8.19 -8.38 4.61
CA SER A 76 -9.13 -7.56 3.83
C SER A 76 -10.32 -7.17 4.70
N ALA A 77 -10.96 -6.06 4.35
CA ALA A 77 -12.30 -5.79 4.83
C ALA A 77 -13.30 -6.84 4.30
N VAL A 78 -14.51 -6.84 4.81
CA VAL A 78 -15.58 -7.71 4.28
C VAL A 78 -15.98 -7.19 2.90
N PHE A 79 -15.93 -8.06 1.88
CA PHE A 79 -16.41 -7.74 0.54
C PHE A 79 -17.91 -7.43 0.58
N THR A 80 -18.30 -6.30 0.02
CA THR A 80 -19.70 -5.86 -0.08
C THR A 80 -20.00 -5.42 -1.50
N SER A 81 -21.14 -5.85 -2.03
CA SER A 81 -21.63 -5.38 -3.33
C SER A 81 -22.17 -3.94 -3.21
N ASN A 82 -22.07 -3.18 -4.28
CA ASN A 82 -22.74 -1.89 -4.39
C ASN A 82 -24.23 -2.06 -4.11
N THR A 83 -24.80 -1.13 -3.35
CA THR A 83 -26.25 -1.08 -3.07
C THR A 83 -26.96 -0.23 -4.09
N SER A 84 -26.23 0.65 -4.77
CA SER A 84 -26.72 1.54 -5.82
C SER A 84 -26.53 0.88 -7.17
N ASP A 85 -27.61 0.84 -7.95
CA ASP A 85 -27.62 0.30 -9.31
C ASP A 85 -27.57 1.47 -10.30
N ASP A 86 -26.80 1.35 -11.34
CA ASP A 86 -26.77 2.32 -12.45
C ASP A 86 -27.89 2.10 -13.47
N GLU A 87 -28.88 1.28 -13.15
CA GLU A 87 -30.06 0.94 -13.97
C GLU A 87 -29.74 0.27 -15.32
N ILE A 88 -28.49 -0.06 -15.60
CA ILE A 88 -28.05 -0.65 -16.86
C ILE A 88 -27.67 -2.12 -16.65
N GLY A 89 -28.66 -2.99 -16.61
CA GLY A 89 -28.43 -4.44 -16.54
C GLY A 89 -27.81 -4.86 -15.20
N ASN A 90 -26.86 -5.78 -15.24
CA ASN A 90 -26.21 -6.32 -14.05
C ASN A 90 -24.82 -5.66 -13.86
N GLN A 91 -24.80 -4.36 -13.58
CA GLN A 91 -23.58 -3.56 -13.53
C GLN A 91 -23.05 -3.31 -12.11
N ASN A 92 -23.54 -4.06 -11.13
CA ASN A 92 -23.02 -4.01 -9.75
C ASN A 92 -21.66 -4.73 -9.57
N ASP A 93 -20.97 -5.01 -10.66
CA ASP A 93 -19.74 -5.82 -10.64
C ASP A 93 -18.48 -5.00 -10.37
N LEU A 94 -18.60 -3.69 -10.16
CA LEU A 94 -17.48 -2.77 -9.97
C LEU A 94 -17.38 -2.35 -8.49
N GLN A 95 -16.94 -3.30 -7.65
CA GLN A 95 -16.87 -3.09 -6.20
C GLN A 95 -15.54 -2.46 -5.77
N ASN A 96 -15.57 -1.84 -4.59
CA ASN A 96 -14.40 -1.35 -3.90
C ASN A 96 -14.00 -2.30 -2.78
N LEU A 97 -12.68 -2.39 -2.49
CA LEU A 97 -12.20 -3.13 -1.34
C LEU A 97 -10.89 -2.51 -0.81
N ILE A 98 -10.59 -2.78 0.46
CA ILE A 98 -9.33 -2.44 1.10
C ILE A 98 -8.65 -3.69 1.66
N PHE A 99 -7.34 -3.74 1.49
CA PHE A 99 -6.42 -4.69 2.12
C PHE A 99 -5.44 -3.91 2.97
N TYR A 100 -5.04 -4.44 4.12
CA TYR A 100 -4.17 -3.75 5.06
C TYR A 100 -3.29 -4.73 5.83
N ASP A 101 -2.11 -4.28 6.21
CA ASP A 101 -1.22 -5.02 7.12
C ASP A 101 -1.77 -4.90 8.56
N ASN A 102 -2.29 -5.99 9.10
CA ASN A 102 -2.90 -6.03 10.44
C ASN A 102 -1.85 -5.90 11.57
N SER A 103 -0.58 -6.03 11.27
CA SER A 103 0.47 -5.70 12.25
C SER A 103 0.55 -4.18 12.51
N LYS A 104 0.13 -3.36 11.53
CA LYS A 104 0.18 -1.89 11.57
C LYS A 104 -1.19 -1.25 11.78
N PHE A 105 -2.25 -1.83 11.22
CA PHE A 105 -3.60 -1.30 11.24
C PHE A 105 -4.62 -2.34 11.69
N ILE A 106 -5.62 -1.92 12.45
CA ILE A 106 -6.75 -2.74 12.89
C ILE A 106 -8.01 -2.16 12.28
N LEU A 107 -8.78 -2.94 11.53
CA LEU A 107 -10.09 -2.50 11.02
C LEU A 107 -11.10 -2.46 12.19
N GLU A 108 -11.51 -1.25 12.58
CA GLU A 108 -12.51 -1.04 13.64
C GLU A 108 -13.93 -1.16 13.11
N SER A 109 -14.18 -0.62 11.90
CA SER A 109 -15.50 -0.68 11.27
C SER A 109 -15.40 -0.44 9.77
N GLN A 110 -16.42 -0.88 9.04
CA GLN A 110 -16.67 -0.52 7.65
C GLN A 110 -18.10 -0.02 7.49
N HIS A 111 -18.29 0.92 6.58
CA HIS A 111 -19.59 1.51 6.28
C HIS A 111 -19.73 1.77 4.79
N ILE A 112 -20.96 1.64 4.27
CA ILE A 112 -21.30 1.96 2.89
C ILE A 112 -22.02 3.31 2.86
N VAL A 113 -21.46 4.27 2.13
CA VAL A 113 -22.15 5.51 1.83
C VAL A 113 -22.85 5.32 0.49
N GLN A 114 -24.15 5.13 0.54
CA GLN A 114 -24.97 4.91 -0.63
C GLN A 114 -25.05 6.18 -1.49
N THR A 115 -24.93 6.01 -2.77
CA THR A 115 -25.15 7.05 -3.76
C THR A 115 -26.14 6.59 -4.82
N LEU A 116 -26.47 7.47 -5.76
CA LEU A 116 -27.36 7.09 -6.86
C LEU A 116 -26.68 6.18 -7.91
N TYR A 117 -25.34 6.01 -7.88
CA TYR A 117 -24.64 5.30 -8.97
C TYR A 117 -23.75 4.16 -8.46
N ARG A 118 -22.70 4.45 -7.69
CA ARG A 118 -21.81 3.49 -7.02
C ARG A 118 -21.51 3.98 -5.62
N ASP A 119 -21.43 3.08 -4.68
CA ASP A 119 -21.23 3.41 -3.27
C ASP A 119 -19.80 3.85 -3.01
N PHE A 120 -19.62 4.71 -1.99
CA PHE A 120 -18.32 4.85 -1.34
C PHE A 120 -18.20 3.82 -0.22
N ASN A 121 -17.04 3.19 -0.13
CA ASN A 121 -16.73 2.27 0.95
C ASN A 121 -15.81 2.97 1.96
N HIS A 122 -16.30 3.21 3.15
CA HIS A 122 -15.55 3.78 4.26
C HIS A 122 -15.04 2.67 5.19
N TYR A 123 -13.73 2.69 5.46
CA TYR A 123 -13.03 1.78 6.36
C TYR A 123 -12.33 2.59 7.44
N LYS A 124 -12.73 2.41 8.70
CA LYS A 124 -12.09 3.04 9.84
C LYS A 124 -11.00 2.13 10.36
N LEU A 125 -9.76 2.51 10.07
CA LEU A 125 -8.55 1.82 10.50
C LEU A 125 -7.98 2.50 11.75
N LYS A 126 -7.65 1.71 12.75
CA LYS A 126 -6.94 2.17 13.94
C LYS A 126 -5.47 1.80 13.82
N LEU A 127 -4.54 2.72 14.10
CA LEU A 127 -3.12 2.38 14.21
C LEU A 127 -2.90 1.39 15.35
N ASN A 128 -2.19 0.29 15.05
CA ASN A 128 -1.80 -0.70 16.05
C ASN A 128 -0.63 -0.17 16.89
N SER A 129 -0.90 0.81 17.75
CA SER A 129 0.09 1.53 18.53
C SER A 129 0.11 1.12 20.01
N VAL A 130 1.22 1.41 20.67
CA VAL A 130 1.41 1.11 22.12
C VAL A 130 0.29 1.70 22.96
N ASN A 131 -0.21 2.87 22.60
CA ASN A 131 -1.22 3.59 23.35
C ASN A 131 -2.63 3.49 22.72
N GLN A 132 -2.87 2.55 21.81
CA GLN A 132 -4.12 2.45 21.04
C GLN A 132 -5.41 2.33 21.88
N ASN A 133 -5.32 1.94 23.15
CA ASN A 133 -6.49 1.84 24.05
C ASN A 133 -6.78 3.13 24.81
N SER A 134 -5.77 3.98 25.04
CA SER A 134 -5.90 5.24 25.79
C SER A 134 -5.88 6.47 24.89
N ASN A 135 -5.18 6.41 23.77
CA ASN A 135 -5.07 7.48 22.78
C ASN A 135 -5.05 6.88 21.36
N PRO A 136 -6.17 6.35 20.85
CA PRO A 136 -6.24 5.74 19.54
C PRO A 136 -6.10 6.77 18.43
N VAL A 137 -5.29 6.45 17.41
CA VAL A 137 -5.22 7.23 16.18
C VAL A 137 -5.94 6.46 15.07
N TYR A 138 -6.87 7.11 14.40
CA TYR A 138 -7.69 6.53 13.35
C TYR A 138 -7.40 7.16 12.00
N LEU A 139 -7.29 6.32 10.97
CA LEU A 139 -7.36 6.70 9.57
C LEU A 139 -8.74 6.29 9.03
N ASN A 140 -9.51 7.25 8.54
CA ASN A 140 -10.74 6.97 7.81
C ASN A 140 -10.40 6.88 6.32
N ALA A 141 -10.20 5.67 5.83
CA ALA A 141 -9.92 5.40 4.42
C ALA A 141 -11.23 5.21 3.66
N ILE A 142 -11.44 5.99 2.61
CA ILE A 142 -12.63 5.92 1.78
C ILE A 142 -12.20 5.56 0.36
N VAL A 143 -12.90 4.61 -0.25
CA VAL A 143 -12.63 4.16 -1.62
C VAL A 143 -13.85 4.42 -2.48
N CYS A 144 -13.62 4.92 -3.69
CA CYS A 144 -14.68 5.21 -4.63
C CYS A 144 -14.33 4.86 -6.09
N HIS A 145 -15.37 4.77 -6.91
CA HIS A 145 -15.30 4.76 -8.36
C HIS A 145 -16.46 5.62 -8.89
N LEU A 146 -16.17 6.87 -9.25
CA LEU A 146 -17.19 7.81 -9.70
C LEU A 146 -17.67 7.47 -11.11
N LYS A 147 -18.75 8.12 -11.53
CA LYS A 147 -19.35 7.93 -12.86
C LYS A 147 -18.36 8.24 -13.98
N ALA A 148 -18.09 7.28 -14.81
CA ALA A 148 -17.25 7.42 -16.00
C ALA A 148 -17.87 8.31 -17.09
N SER A 149 -17.06 8.69 -18.05
CA SER A 149 -17.37 9.45 -19.26
C SER A 149 -17.53 10.96 -19.05
N SER A 150 -17.20 11.68 -20.11
CA SER A 150 -17.32 13.15 -20.16
C SER A 150 -18.78 13.62 -20.35
N GLY A 151 -18.97 14.92 -20.24
CA GLY A 151 -20.23 15.60 -20.51
C GLY A 151 -21.03 15.95 -19.24
N SER A 152 -21.81 17.01 -19.33
CA SER A 152 -22.47 17.65 -18.19
C SER A 152 -23.41 16.73 -17.40
N ASN A 153 -24.05 15.74 -18.05
CA ASN A 153 -24.88 14.78 -17.33
C ASN A 153 -24.03 13.89 -16.41
N ASN A 154 -22.88 13.39 -16.88
CA ASN A 154 -21.98 12.56 -16.10
C ASN A 154 -21.27 13.39 -15.00
N GLU A 155 -20.89 14.63 -15.29
CA GLU A 155 -20.36 15.59 -14.30
C GLU A 155 -21.37 15.84 -13.16
N ASN A 156 -22.66 16.01 -13.49
CA ASN A 156 -23.73 16.17 -12.51
C ASN A 156 -23.92 14.91 -11.65
N LEU A 157 -23.81 13.72 -12.25
CA LEU A 157 -23.88 12.45 -11.50
C LEU A 157 -22.70 12.34 -10.52
N ARG A 158 -21.48 12.65 -10.97
CA ARG A 158 -20.30 12.70 -10.08
C ARG A 158 -20.49 13.69 -8.94
N LEU A 159 -21.02 14.90 -9.23
CA LEU A 159 -21.29 15.88 -8.20
C LEU A 159 -22.29 15.35 -7.15
N GLN A 160 -23.39 14.73 -7.56
CA GLN A 160 -24.38 14.17 -6.64
C GLN A 160 -23.77 13.07 -5.77
N MET A 161 -22.97 12.16 -6.36
CA MET A 161 -22.25 11.15 -5.58
C MET A 161 -21.33 11.78 -4.52
N VAL A 162 -20.59 12.81 -4.90
CA VAL A 162 -19.67 13.52 -3.98
C VAL A 162 -20.45 14.26 -2.89
N GLN A 163 -21.60 14.85 -3.20
CA GLN A 163 -22.47 15.50 -2.21
C GLN A 163 -23.00 14.51 -1.16
N ASP A 164 -23.32 13.27 -1.55
CA ASP A 164 -23.69 12.22 -0.60
C ASP A 164 -22.51 11.92 0.35
N LEU A 165 -21.27 11.91 -0.17
CA LEU A 165 -20.07 11.74 0.64
C LEU A 165 -19.83 12.92 1.58
N THR A 166 -19.87 14.17 1.11
CA THR A 166 -19.62 15.35 1.95
C THR A 166 -20.71 15.53 3.01
N GLN A 167 -21.95 15.16 2.70
CA GLN A 167 -23.03 15.07 3.67
C GLN A 167 -22.75 14.02 4.75
N TYR A 168 -22.26 12.84 4.40
CA TYR A 168 -21.85 11.81 5.36
C TYR A 168 -20.71 12.32 6.25
N LEU A 169 -19.68 12.93 5.66
CA LEU A 169 -18.51 13.46 6.36
C LEU A 169 -18.84 14.67 7.25
N SER A 170 -19.98 15.33 7.06
CA SER A 170 -20.42 16.42 7.93
C SER A 170 -20.65 16.00 9.38
N THR A 171 -20.80 14.69 9.63
CA THR A 171 -20.98 14.09 10.97
C THR A 171 -19.66 13.76 11.68
N PHE A 172 -18.52 13.88 11.00
CA PHE A 172 -17.21 13.52 11.55
C PHE A 172 -16.65 14.68 12.41
N PRO A 173 -15.77 14.39 13.38
CA PRO A 173 -14.93 15.44 13.95
C PRO A 173 -14.13 16.14 12.85
N SER A 174 -14.05 17.47 12.85
CA SER A 174 -13.38 18.23 11.80
C SER A 174 -11.86 18.03 11.74
N ASP A 175 -11.26 17.48 12.79
CA ASP A 175 -9.85 17.11 12.89
C ASP A 175 -9.58 15.65 12.52
N SER A 176 -10.57 14.91 12.02
CA SER A 176 -10.40 13.53 11.59
C SER A 176 -9.37 13.40 10.47
N TYR A 177 -8.51 12.39 10.56
CA TYR A 177 -7.65 11.99 9.45
C TYR A 177 -8.48 11.19 8.44
N VAL A 178 -8.73 11.79 7.28
CA VAL A 178 -9.56 11.21 6.21
C VAL A 178 -8.76 11.15 4.92
N MET A 179 -8.80 10.02 4.27
CA MET A 179 -8.21 9.79 2.97
C MET A 179 -9.29 9.31 2.01
N LEU A 180 -9.36 9.89 0.82
CA LEU A 180 -10.25 9.48 -0.25
C LEU A 180 -9.41 9.00 -1.44
N ALA A 181 -9.50 7.73 -1.77
CA ALA A 181 -8.82 7.11 -2.89
C ALA A 181 -9.84 6.58 -3.91
N GLY A 182 -9.55 6.71 -5.19
CA GLY A 182 -10.49 6.24 -6.19
C GLY A 182 -10.13 6.62 -7.61
N ASP A 183 -10.87 6.00 -8.53
CA ASP A 183 -11.04 6.48 -9.89
C ASP A 183 -12.17 7.52 -9.88
N PHE A 184 -11.76 8.79 -9.97
CA PHE A 184 -12.71 9.91 -9.89
C PHE A 184 -13.36 10.21 -11.25
N ASN A 185 -12.78 9.75 -12.35
CA ASN A 185 -13.28 10.02 -13.70
C ASN A 185 -13.49 11.52 -13.99
N VAL A 186 -12.76 12.41 -13.32
CA VAL A 186 -12.83 13.86 -13.52
C VAL A 186 -11.76 14.30 -14.52
N TYR A 187 -12.12 15.19 -15.42
CA TYR A 187 -11.25 15.65 -16.52
C TYR A 187 -10.46 16.92 -16.17
N SER A 188 -10.86 17.61 -15.11
CA SER A 188 -10.17 18.80 -14.61
C SER A 188 -10.51 19.07 -13.15
N ALA A 189 -9.65 19.84 -12.47
CA ALA A 189 -9.94 20.34 -11.13
C ALA A 189 -11.16 21.28 -11.08
N SER A 190 -11.58 21.85 -12.21
CA SER A 190 -12.76 22.74 -12.25
C SER A 190 -14.09 22.00 -12.34
N GLU A 191 -14.10 20.67 -12.46
CA GLU A 191 -15.35 19.93 -12.40
C GLU A 191 -16.06 20.13 -11.05
N PRO A 192 -17.41 20.26 -11.07
CA PRO A 192 -18.16 20.51 -9.84
C PRO A 192 -17.93 19.47 -8.74
N ALA A 193 -17.77 18.20 -9.10
CA ALA A 193 -17.48 17.12 -8.13
C ALA A 193 -16.13 17.32 -7.43
N PHE A 194 -15.08 17.71 -8.17
CA PHE A 194 -13.78 17.96 -7.58
C PHE A 194 -13.80 19.24 -6.72
N GLN A 195 -14.49 20.29 -7.19
CA GLN A 195 -14.66 21.53 -6.43
C GLN A 195 -15.42 21.31 -5.12
N GLU A 196 -16.44 20.43 -5.12
CA GLU A 196 -17.16 20.04 -3.90
C GLU A 196 -16.24 19.38 -2.87
N LEU A 197 -15.31 18.49 -3.30
CA LEU A 197 -14.37 17.83 -2.39
C LEU A 197 -13.42 18.81 -1.69
N ILE A 198 -13.01 19.85 -2.38
CA ILE A 198 -12.05 20.84 -1.88
C ILE A 198 -12.71 22.13 -1.34
N ASP A 199 -14.04 22.19 -1.26
CA ASP A 199 -14.73 23.37 -0.75
C ASP A 199 -14.33 23.64 0.71
N PRO A 200 -13.77 24.83 1.02
CA PRO A 200 -13.34 25.19 2.37
C PRO A 200 -14.48 25.29 3.39
N ASN A 201 -15.74 25.29 2.95
CA ASN A 201 -16.90 25.27 3.83
C ASN A 201 -17.30 23.86 4.28
N ASN A 202 -16.74 22.81 3.70
CA ASN A 202 -16.97 21.45 4.14
C ASN A 202 -16.38 21.20 5.53
N ASN A 203 -16.99 20.29 6.27
CA ASN A 203 -16.48 19.86 7.57
C ASN A 203 -15.14 19.12 7.45
N ILE A 204 -14.99 18.28 6.42
CA ILE A 204 -13.73 17.68 6.01
C ILE A 204 -13.37 18.25 4.64
N VAL A 205 -12.31 19.02 4.58
CA VAL A 205 -11.81 19.63 3.35
C VAL A 205 -10.69 18.76 2.80
N PHE A 206 -10.86 18.23 1.58
CA PHE A 206 -9.83 17.47 0.91
C PHE A 206 -8.82 18.37 0.20
N VAL A 207 -7.64 17.83 0.01
CA VAL A 207 -6.54 18.46 -0.75
C VAL A 207 -5.85 17.43 -1.61
N ASP A 208 -5.38 17.84 -2.77
CA ASP A 208 -4.49 17.07 -3.63
C ASP A 208 -3.05 17.17 -3.07
N PRO A 209 -2.47 16.11 -2.47
CA PRO A 209 -1.19 16.22 -1.79
C PRO A 209 0.00 16.47 -2.74
N VAL A 210 -0.17 16.22 -4.05
CA VAL A 210 0.85 16.51 -5.06
C VAL A 210 0.71 17.93 -5.65
N ASP A 211 -0.37 18.66 -5.30
CA ASP A 211 -0.66 20.02 -5.77
C ASP A 211 -0.60 20.18 -7.30
N ARG A 212 -1.18 19.21 -8.03
CA ARG A 212 -1.26 19.23 -9.49
C ARG A 212 -2.66 19.55 -9.96
N MET A 213 -3.15 20.73 -9.53
CA MET A 213 -4.49 21.24 -9.84
C MET A 213 -4.53 21.88 -11.23
N GLY A 214 -5.58 21.59 -12.02
CA GLY A 214 -5.79 22.22 -13.33
C GLY A 214 -6.60 21.39 -14.31
N SER A 215 -6.40 21.64 -15.60
CA SER A 215 -6.99 20.91 -16.73
C SER A 215 -5.98 19.88 -17.22
N TRP A 216 -6.02 18.69 -16.67
CA TRP A 216 -5.07 17.61 -16.99
C TRP A 216 -5.46 16.82 -18.23
N HIS A 217 -6.75 16.67 -18.55
CA HIS A 217 -7.20 15.93 -19.72
C HIS A 217 -6.51 16.41 -21.01
N THR A 218 -5.85 15.51 -21.70
CA THR A 218 -5.13 15.76 -22.95
C THR A 218 -4.13 16.93 -22.88
N ASN A 219 -3.46 17.09 -21.73
CA ASN A 219 -2.53 18.20 -21.50
C ASN A 219 -1.18 17.69 -21.00
N VAL A 220 -0.16 17.74 -21.88
CA VAL A 220 1.20 17.25 -21.62
C VAL A 220 1.87 17.84 -20.37
N ASP A 221 1.44 19.01 -19.92
CA ASP A 221 1.98 19.65 -18.70
C ASP A 221 1.67 18.83 -17.42
N TYR A 222 0.75 17.86 -17.50
CA TYR A 222 0.36 16.98 -16.41
C TYR A 222 0.82 15.52 -16.58
N VAL A 223 1.76 15.27 -17.50
CA VAL A 223 2.24 13.91 -17.80
C VAL A 223 2.72 13.17 -16.55
N ASP A 224 3.25 13.87 -15.56
CA ASP A 224 3.76 13.33 -14.30
C ASP A 224 2.70 12.70 -13.39
N VAL A 225 1.43 13.02 -13.62
CA VAL A 225 0.30 12.52 -12.82
C VAL A 225 -0.71 11.72 -13.62
N PHE A 226 -0.47 11.47 -14.90
CA PHE A 226 -1.37 10.65 -15.72
C PHE A 226 -1.42 9.21 -15.23
N THR A 227 -2.63 8.67 -15.23
CA THR A 227 -2.91 7.29 -14.82
C THR A 227 -3.63 6.45 -15.88
N GLN A 228 -4.24 7.07 -16.93
CA GLN A 228 -4.94 6.37 -18.03
C GLN A 228 -4.62 7.01 -19.39
N SER A 229 -4.60 6.25 -20.49
CA SER A 229 -4.60 4.80 -20.55
C SER A 229 -3.18 4.26 -20.68
N THR A 230 -2.90 3.13 -20.03
CA THR A 230 -1.62 2.43 -20.17
C THR A 230 -1.38 1.90 -21.59
N ARG A 231 -2.41 1.86 -22.45
CA ARG A 231 -2.47 1.14 -23.72
C ARG A 231 -2.92 2.02 -24.87
N THR A 232 -2.39 1.73 -26.06
CA THR A 232 -2.92 2.23 -27.35
C THR A 232 -3.61 1.13 -28.13
N GLN A 233 -3.37 -0.14 -27.80
CA GLN A 233 -3.91 -1.30 -28.52
C GLN A 233 -5.31 -1.68 -28.00
N THR A 234 -6.18 -2.08 -28.94
CA THR A 234 -7.46 -2.70 -28.63
C THR A 234 -7.29 -4.21 -28.34
N GLY A 235 -8.29 -4.82 -27.69
CA GLY A 235 -8.32 -6.27 -27.51
C GLY A 235 -7.67 -6.75 -26.20
N LEU A 236 -7.21 -5.86 -25.34
CA LEU A 236 -6.70 -6.19 -24.00
C LEU A 236 -7.70 -5.88 -22.88
N GLY A 237 -8.89 -5.40 -23.23
CA GLY A 237 -9.89 -4.85 -22.29
C GLY A 237 -9.61 -3.39 -21.95
N GLY A 238 -10.62 -2.71 -21.38
CA GLY A 238 -10.52 -1.33 -20.93
C GLY A 238 -10.36 -0.27 -22.01
N SER A 239 -9.91 0.91 -21.59
CA SER A 239 -9.68 2.07 -22.45
C SER A 239 -8.37 1.97 -23.22
N THR A 240 -8.32 2.69 -24.34
CA THR A 240 -7.13 2.83 -25.18
C THR A 240 -6.92 4.32 -25.49
N GLY A 241 -5.77 4.70 -26.01
CA GLY A 241 -5.48 6.09 -26.39
C GLY A 241 -4.10 6.55 -25.93
N GLY A 242 -3.51 5.81 -25.01
CA GLY A 242 -2.24 6.18 -24.40
C GLY A 242 -2.44 7.07 -23.15
N LEU A 243 -1.34 7.43 -22.50
CA LEU A 243 -1.36 8.23 -21.28
C LEU A 243 -1.67 9.70 -21.59
N ASP A 244 -2.86 10.15 -21.21
CA ASP A 244 -3.31 11.53 -21.42
C ASP A 244 -4.34 12.01 -20.38
N ASP A 245 -4.70 11.15 -19.41
CA ASP A 245 -5.69 11.44 -18.37
C ASP A 245 -5.19 11.10 -16.96
N ARG A 246 -5.60 11.93 -16.00
CA ARG A 246 -5.48 11.72 -14.56
C ARG A 246 -6.85 11.42 -13.99
N PHE A 247 -7.20 10.14 -13.81
CA PHE A 247 -8.49 9.74 -13.24
C PHE A 247 -8.38 9.19 -11.84
N ASP A 248 -7.21 8.65 -11.48
CA ASP A 248 -6.96 8.00 -10.20
C ASP A 248 -6.30 8.97 -9.22
N PHE A 249 -6.82 9.01 -8.01
CA PHE A 249 -6.39 9.94 -6.96
C PHE A 249 -6.28 9.26 -5.61
N ILE A 250 -5.43 9.82 -4.75
CA ILE A 250 -5.49 9.70 -3.30
C ILE A 250 -5.47 11.13 -2.74
N LEU A 251 -6.60 11.63 -2.27
CA LEU A 251 -6.72 12.91 -1.59
C LEU A 251 -6.65 12.70 -0.07
N THR A 252 -6.17 13.70 0.65
CA THR A 252 -6.14 13.71 2.12
C THR A 252 -6.93 14.86 2.67
N SER A 253 -7.44 14.75 3.90
CA SER A 253 -7.92 15.92 4.63
C SER A 253 -6.77 16.90 4.90
N THR A 254 -7.05 18.19 4.92
CA THR A 254 -6.04 19.27 5.01
C THR A 254 -5.13 19.17 6.23
N ASN A 255 -5.65 18.67 7.37
CA ASN A 255 -4.86 18.47 8.59
C ASN A 255 -3.74 17.42 8.43
N MET A 256 -3.84 16.53 7.43
CA MET A 256 -2.79 15.54 7.15
C MET A 256 -1.58 16.10 6.38
N LEU A 257 -1.62 17.36 5.94
CA LEU A 257 -0.45 18.01 5.32
C LEU A 257 0.56 18.54 6.34
N SER A 258 0.20 18.60 7.61
CA SER A 258 1.07 19.07 8.69
C SER A 258 1.47 17.91 9.60
N ASN A 259 2.59 18.09 10.30
CA ASN A 259 3.09 17.09 11.25
C ASN A 259 2.12 16.93 12.44
N GLN A 260 1.25 15.93 12.34
CA GLN A 260 0.29 15.49 13.34
C GLN A 260 0.63 14.06 13.80
N ASP A 261 -0.30 13.35 14.42
CA ASP A 261 -0.12 11.94 14.76
C ASP A 261 -0.09 11.03 13.51
N LEU A 262 -0.72 11.48 12.41
CA LEU A 262 -0.69 10.80 11.11
C LEU A 262 -0.71 11.84 9.98
N TYR A 263 0.27 11.83 9.10
CA TYR A 263 0.42 12.86 8.08
C TYR A 263 1.06 12.35 6.79
N TYR A 264 0.82 13.07 5.69
CA TYR A 264 1.39 12.82 4.37
C TYR A 264 2.90 13.09 4.34
N VAL A 265 3.67 12.20 3.74
CA VAL A 265 5.10 12.38 3.49
C VAL A 265 5.28 13.20 2.20
N PRO A 266 5.82 14.42 2.27
CA PRO A 266 5.97 15.28 1.10
C PRO A 266 6.78 14.61 -0.02
N ASN A 267 6.33 14.78 -1.26
CA ASN A 267 6.91 14.21 -2.48
C ASN A 267 6.83 12.68 -2.60
N SER A 268 6.06 12.00 -1.77
CA SER A 268 5.85 10.55 -1.88
C SER A 268 4.72 10.17 -2.87
N TYR A 269 3.87 11.11 -3.27
CA TYR A 269 2.79 10.86 -4.23
C TYR A 269 3.32 10.60 -5.62
N GLN A 270 2.84 9.53 -6.27
CA GLN A 270 3.28 9.15 -7.60
C GLN A 270 2.23 8.32 -8.35
N ALA A 271 2.08 8.53 -9.65
CA ALA A 271 1.47 7.56 -10.56
C ALA A 271 2.50 6.44 -10.79
N PHE A 272 2.31 5.30 -10.14
CA PHE A 272 3.28 4.19 -10.11
C PHE A 272 3.38 3.52 -11.48
N GLY A 273 4.56 3.51 -12.07
CA GLY A 273 4.82 3.06 -13.45
C GLY A 273 5.03 4.20 -14.44
N ASN A 274 4.65 5.43 -14.08
CA ASN A 274 4.83 6.62 -14.90
C ASN A 274 6.22 7.23 -14.65
N ASN A 275 7.05 7.27 -15.68
CA ASN A 275 8.39 7.86 -15.61
C ASN A 275 8.39 9.39 -15.77
N SER A 276 7.23 10.03 -15.82
CA SER A 276 7.10 11.50 -16.01
C SER A 276 7.81 12.04 -17.28
N ASN A 277 7.94 11.19 -18.30
CA ASN A 277 8.57 11.56 -19.55
C ASN A 277 7.56 12.29 -20.45
N PRO A 278 7.77 13.57 -20.82
CA PRO A 278 6.81 14.31 -21.67
C PRO A 278 6.56 13.66 -23.03
N ASN A 279 7.51 12.87 -23.54
CA ASN A 279 7.33 12.14 -24.79
C ASN A 279 6.35 10.96 -24.65
N CYS A 280 5.98 10.56 -23.43
CA CYS A 280 5.00 9.51 -23.18
C CYS A 280 3.56 9.95 -23.43
N PHE A 281 3.31 11.24 -23.59
CA PHE A 281 1.97 11.78 -23.87
C PHE A 281 1.33 11.11 -25.08
N ASN A 282 0.10 10.59 -24.92
CA ASN A 282 -0.64 9.80 -25.91
C ASN A 282 0.03 8.49 -26.36
N ASN A 283 1.04 8.01 -25.64
CA ASN A 283 1.69 6.73 -25.93
C ASN A 283 1.34 5.67 -24.88
N GLU A 284 1.46 4.41 -25.27
CA GLU A 284 1.35 3.31 -24.32
C GLU A 284 2.61 3.22 -23.45
N ILE A 285 2.44 2.77 -22.20
CA ILE A 285 3.55 2.79 -21.22
C ILE A 285 4.73 1.90 -21.60
N LEU A 286 4.57 0.97 -22.56
CA LEU A 286 5.66 0.13 -23.06
C LEU A 286 6.52 0.84 -24.10
N ASP A 287 6.03 1.93 -24.73
CA ASP A 287 6.80 2.66 -25.70
C ASP A 287 8.14 3.16 -25.13
N THR A 288 9.14 3.20 -25.99
CA THR A 288 10.47 3.75 -25.63
C THR A 288 10.38 5.23 -25.25
N ALA A 289 9.41 5.97 -25.78
CA ALA A 289 9.09 7.34 -25.39
C ALA A 289 8.68 7.46 -23.90
N CYS A 290 8.16 6.39 -23.30
CA CYS A 290 7.79 6.32 -21.89
C CYS A 290 8.93 5.82 -20.98
N ALA A 291 10.12 5.56 -21.54
CA ALA A 291 11.25 5.10 -20.75
C ALA A 291 11.76 6.20 -19.78
N GLY A 292 12.32 5.75 -18.67
CA GLY A 292 12.90 6.60 -17.63
C GLY A 292 13.68 5.79 -16.61
N THR A 293 14.06 6.43 -15.51
CA THR A 293 14.88 5.82 -14.46
C THR A 293 14.09 5.35 -13.25
N SER A 294 12.86 5.81 -13.07
CA SER A 294 12.03 5.49 -11.90
C SER A 294 11.44 4.10 -11.99
N PHE A 295 10.96 3.71 -13.18
CA PHE A 295 10.33 2.42 -13.40
C PHE A 295 10.95 1.70 -14.59
N SER A 296 11.40 0.47 -14.35
CA SER A 296 11.96 -0.42 -15.38
C SER A 296 10.90 -0.84 -16.40
N LEU A 297 11.34 -1.37 -17.54
CA LEU A 297 10.43 -1.96 -18.53
C LEU A 297 9.60 -3.09 -17.91
N GLU A 298 10.21 -3.93 -17.09
CA GLU A 298 9.53 -5.06 -16.42
C GLU A 298 8.36 -4.60 -15.54
N VAL A 299 8.52 -3.53 -14.77
CA VAL A 299 7.42 -2.95 -13.97
C VAL A 299 6.31 -2.42 -14.88
N ARG A 300 6.67 -1.73 -15.96
CA ARG A 300 5.72 -1.18 -16.92
C ARG A 300 4.97 -2.30 -17.68
N GLU A 301 5.64 -3.42 -17.99
CA GLU A 301 5.01 -4.61 -18.56
C GLU A 301 3.95 -5.21 -17.64
N ALA A 302 4.24 -5.35 -16.36
CA ALA A 302 3.27 -5.85 -15.39
C ALA A 302 2.02 -4.95 -15.34
N LEU A 303 2.20 -3.64 -15.29
CA LEU A 303 1.10 -2.66 -15.27
C LEU A 303 0.30 -2.68 -16.59
N TYR A 304 0.99 -2.71 -17.72
CA TYR A 304 0.37 -2.74 -19.07
C TYR A 304 -0.55 -3.94 -19.27
N TYR A 305 -0.09 -5.12 -18.84
CA TYR A 305 -0.89 -6.34 -19.02
C TYR A 305 -1.94 -6.52 -17.93
N PHE A 306 -1.81 -5.83 -16.81
CA PHE A 306 -2.82 -5.94 -15.75
C PHE A 306 -4.02 -5.02 -15.96
N SER A 307 -3.82 -3.71 -16.13
CA SER A 307 -4.91 -2.73 -16.20
C SER A 307 -4.65 -1.66 -17.26
N ASP A 308 -5.71 -1.01 -17.71
CA ASP A 308 -5.64 0.22 -18.50
C ASP A 308 -5.39 1.46 -17.64
N HIS A 309 -5.34 1.31 -16.32
CA HIS A 309 -4.94 2.34 -15.37
C HIS A 309 -3.55 2.07 -14.78
N LEU A 310 -2.89 3.10 -14.29
CA LEU A 310 -1.74 3.03 -13.39
C LEU A 310 -2.19 3.20 -11.94
N PRO A 311 -1.60 2.46 -10.99
CA PRO A 311 -1.89 2.72 -9.58
C PRO A 311 -1.34 4.08 -9.14
N VAL A 312 -2.04 4.69 -8.17
CA VAL A 312 -1.52 5.86 -7.44
C VAL A 312 -0.98 5.40 -6.11
N VAL A 313 0.19 5.90 -5.76
CA VAL A 313 0.86 5.60 -4.49
C VAL A 313 1.22 6.86 -3.73
N MET A 314 1.28 6.75 -2.42
CA MET A 314 1.85 7.77 -1.53
C MET A 314 2.28 7.14 -0.21
N GLU A 315 2.97 7.90 0.63
CA GLU A 315 3.34 7.48 1.98
C GLU A 315 2.69 8.39 3.02
N LEU A 316 2.29 7.78 4.13
CA LEU A 316 1.95 8.46 5.37
C LEU A 316 3.03 8.17 6.41
N GLU A 317 3.18 9.05 7.36
CA GLU A 317 4.08 8.90 8.50
C GLU A 317 3.32 9.14 9.80
N THR A 318 3.76 8.48 10.87
CA THR A 318 3.18 8.65 12.19
C THR A 318 4.22 9.00 13.24
N ASN A 319 3.82 9.83 14.21
CA ASN A 319 4.60 10.15 15.41
C ASN A 319 4.31 9.19 16.57
N VAL A 320 3.32 8.29 16.44
CA VAL A 320 3.01 7.34 17.51
C VAL A 320 3.81 6.04 17.33
N THR A 321 4.24 5.46 18.43
CA THR A 321 4.98 4.20 18.43
C THR A 321 4.03 3.04 18.17
N LEU A 322 4.27 2.27 17.11
CA LEU A 322 3.50 1.07 16.81
C LEU A 322 3.82 -0.07 17.79
N LEU A 323 2.85 -0.95 18.00
CA LEU A 323 3.07 -2.26 18.60
C LEU A 323 3.78 -3.13 17.56
N SER A 324 5.10 -2.97 17.44
CA SER A 324 5.85 -3.85 16.55
C SER A 324 5.94 -5.23 17.18
N ILE A 325 5.32 -6.24 16.57
CA ILE A 325 5.84 -7.60 16.66
C ILE A 325 7.13 -7.55 15.85
N PRO A 326 8.31 -7.82 16.43
CA PRO A 326 9.53 -7.80 15.65
C PRO A 326 9.39 -8.79 14.49
N THR A 327 9.25 -8.31 13.26
CA THR A 327 9.36 -9.15 12.08
C THR A 327 10.81 -9.56 11.97
N TYR A 328 11.11 -10.77 12.39
CA TYR A 328 12.44 -11.33 12.26
C TYR A 328 12.63 -11.76 10.80
N GLN A 329 13.63 -11.20 10.13
CA GLN A 329 14.07 -11.74 8.84
C GLN A 329 14.68 -13.12 9.09
N THR A 330 14.06 -14.17 8.55
CA THR A 330 14.40 -15.57 8.80
C THR A 330 15.67 -16.05 8.09
N GLU A 331 16.29 -15.26 7.20
CA GLU A 331 17.29 -15.77 6.28
C GLU A 331 18.71 -15.20 6.41
N SER A 332 19.07 -14.49 7.46
CA SER A 332 20.44 -13.97 7.58
C SER A 332 21.45 -15.00 8.04
N PHE A 333 21.04 -16.03 8.76
CA PHE A 333 21.88 -17.15 9.16
C PHE A 333 21.04 -18.38 9.56
N GLN A 334 21.61 -19.57 9.43
CA GLN A 334 20.94 -20.82 9.81
C GLN A 334 21.91 -21.75 10.54
N ILE A 335 21.38 -22.63 11.39
CA ILE A 335 22.12 -23.74 11.97
C ILE A 335 22.22 -24.86 10.92
N MET A 336 23.45 -25.34 10.68
CA MET A 336 23.69 -26.41 9.74
C MET A 336 23.56 -27.79 10.44
N GLY A 337 22.82 -28.69 9.80
CA GLY A 337 22.59 -30.01 10.34
C GLY A 337 21.52 -30.05 11.44
N THR A 338 21.83 -30.68 12.56
CA THR A 338 20.89 -30.79 13.70
C THR A 338 21.05 -29.62 14.68
N ASN A 339 19.97 -29.20 15.31
CA ASN A 339 20.00 -28.26 16.40
C ASN A 339 20.30 -28.89 17.77
N MET A 340 20.58 -30.20 17.83
CA MET A 340 21.14 -30.89 19.00
C MET A 340 22.64 -31.02 18.79
N VAL A 341 23.43 -30.36 19.62
CA VAL A 341 24.88 -30.25 19.45
C VAL A 341 25.62 -30.67 20.71
N ASP A 342 26.73 -31.38 20.57
CA ASP A 342 27.53 -31.80 21.72
C ASP A 342 28.76 -30.92 21.90
N THR A 343 29.56 -30.68 20.89
CA THR A 343 30.79 -29.91 21.00
C THR A 343 30.84 -28.70 20.12
N THR A 344 30.23 -28.75 18.94
CA THR A 344 30.38 -27.72 17.91
C THR A 344 29.03 -27.40 17.28
N LEU A 345 28.68 -26.09 17.25
CA LEU A 345 27.52 -25.55 16.55
C LEU A 345 28.00 -24.98 15.21
N GLU A 346 27.50 -25.54 14.10
CA GLU A 346 27.80 -25.08 12.75
C GLU A 346 26.72 -24.08 12.31
N VAL A 347 27.16 -22.89 11.86
CA VAL A 347 26.26 -21.79 11.43
C VAL A 347 26.65 -21.33 10.02
N GLN A 348 25.67 -21.25 9.12
CA GLN A 348 25.78 -20.66 7.80
C GLN A 348 25.24 -19.23 7.83
N ILE A 349 25.99 -18.27 7.27
CA ILE A 349 25.57 -16.87 7.13
C ILE A 349 25.28 -16.61 5.66
N HIS A 350 24.09 -16.05 5.36
CA HIS A 350 23.63 -15.82 3.99
C HIS A 350 23.92 -14.41 3.47
N ASN A 351 24.15 -13.42 4.35
CA ASN A 351 24.39 -12.04 3.95
C ASN A 351 25.75 -11.54 4.49
N GLN A 352 26.71 -11.31 3.60
CA GLN A 352 28.08 -10.89 3.92
C GLN A 352 28.23 -9.39 4.27
N SER A 353 27.22 -8.56 4.04
CA SER A 353 27.29 -7.12 4.42
C SER A 353 27.28 -6.91 5.95
N LEU A 354 27.27 -7.99 6.74
CA LEU A 354 27.18 -8.00 8.19
C LEU A 354 28.54 -8.23 8.91
N SER A 355 29.66 -8.04 8.24
CA SER A 355 30.99 -8.36 8.76
C SER A 355 31.41 -7.60 10.04
N SER A 356 30.70 -6.54 10.40
CA SER A 356 30.89 -5.81 11.66
C SER A 356 30.03 -6.31 12.84
N ASN A 357 29.17 -7.30 12.61
CA ASN A 357 28.25 -7.83 13.60
C ASN A 357 28.90 -8.92 14.45
N LYS A 358 28.25 -9.26 15.56
CA LYS A 358 28.62 -10.37 16.44
C LYS A 358 27.44 -11.33 16.57
N LEU A 359 27.75 -12.63 16.74
CA LEU A 359 26.76 -13.60 17.23
C LEU A 359 26.85 -13.68 18.76
N TYR A 360 25.70 -13.71 19.38
CA TYR A 360 25.58 -13.94 20.82
C TYR A 360 24.83 -15.23 21.09
N ILE A 361 25.32 -16.04 22.04
CA ILE A 361 24.60 -17.18 22.57
C ILE A 361 24.03 -16.79 23.93
N PHE A 362 22.73 -17.04 24.12
CA PHE A 362 22.00 -16.77 25.35
C PHE A 362 21.50 -18.06 25.98
N ASN A 363 21.47 -18.10 27.29
CA ASN A 363 20.74 -19.13 28.04
C ASN A 363 19.23 -18.79 28.11
N THR A 364 18.42 -19.67 28.68
CA THR A 364 16.97 -19.49 28.86
C THR A 364 16.58 -18.31 29.78
N LEU A 365 17.52 -17.73 30.53
CA LEU A 365 17.33 -16.54 31.33
C LEU A 365 17.69 -15.24 30.58
N GLY A 366 18.05 -15.35 29.29
CA GLY A 366 18.43 -14.19 28.47
C GLY A 366 19.87 -13.67 28.73
N GLN A 367 20.68 -14.40 29.51
CA GLN A 367 22.06 -14.02 29.79
C GLN A 367 22.97 -14.43 28.63
N VAL A 368 23.85 -13.53 28.18
CA VAL A 368 24.87 -13.85 27.17
C VAL A 368 25.92 -14.79 27.79
N VAL A 369 26.03 -15.99 27.23
CA VAL A 369 27.01 -16.99 27.65
C VAL A 369 28.22 -17.09 26.72
N LYS A 370 28.08 -16.61 25.47
CA LYS A 370 29.16 -16.52 24.50
C LYS A 370 28.95 -15.40 23.49
N SER A 371 30.03 -14.73 23.07
CA SER A 371 30.04 -13.71 22.04
C SER A 371 31.07 -14.07 20.98
N ILE A 372 30.66 -14.12 19.72
CA ILE A 372 31.48 -14.55 18.58
C ILE A 372 31.53 -13.41 17.55
N PRO A 373 32.72 -12.85 17.26
CA PRO A 373 32.83 -11.86 16.19
C PRO A 373 32.63 -12.54 14.84
N LEU A 374 31.89 -11.87 13.95
CA LEU A 374 31.75 -12.32 12.55
C LEU A 374 32.96 -11.86 11.75
N GLY A 375 33.58 -12.80 11.04
CA GLY A 375 34.60 -12.54 10.03
C GLY A 375 34.01 -12.51 8.62
N THR A 376 34.87 -12.60 7.62
CA THR A 376 34.50 -12.64 6.18
C THR A 376 34.00 -14.03 5.73
N SER A 377 34.02 -15.05 6.61
CA SER A 377 33.58 -16.40 6.29
C SER A 377 32.07 -16.50 6.38
N ASN A 378 31.43 -17.11 5.40
CA ASN A 378 30.02 -17.43 5.39
C ASN A 378 29.67 -18.71 6.19
N ARG A 379 30.68 -19.38 6.77
CA ARG A 379 30.50 -20.51 7.68
C ARG A 379 31.31 -20.32 8.95
N LEU A 380 30.68 -20.65 10.08
CA LEU A 380 31.26 -20.53 11.41
C LEU A 380 31.06 -21.84 12.18
N SER A 381 32.17 -22.41 12.69
CA SER A 381 32.16 -23.49 13.65
C SER A 381 32.37 -22.92 15.06
N ILE A 382 31.33 -23.00 15.87
CA ILE A 382 31.33 -22.44 17.23
C ILE A 382 31.49 -23.54 18.24
N ASP A 383 32.61 -23.56 18.97
CA ASP A 383 32.80 -24.47 20.08
C ASP A 383 31.82 -24.17 21.22
N VAL A 384 30.96 -25.11 21.56
CA VAL A 384 29.97 -25.07 22.64
C VAL A 384 30.24 -26.16 23.72
N SER A 385 31.39 -26.83 23.68
CA SER A 385 31.75 -27.90 24.62
C SER A 385 31.73 -27.44 26.08
N GLY A 386 32.07 -26.18 26.34
CA GLY A 386 32.07 -25.57 27.68
C GLY A 386 30.68 -25.15 28.21
N LEU A 387 29.63 -25.26 27.42
CA LEU A 387 28.27 -24.96 27.87
C LEU A 387 27.71 -26.19 28.64
N LYS A 388 26.85 -25.92 29.62
CA LYS A 388 26.10 -26.99 30.33
C LYS A 388 24.99 -27.51 29.44
N ASN A 389 24.56 -28.75 29.66
CA ASN A 389 23.42 -29.32 28.95
C ASN A 389 22.16 -28.46 29.19
N GLY A 390 21.49 -28.07 28.12
CA GLY A 390 20.33 -27.19 28.21
C GLY A 390 19.93 -26.56 26.87
N ILE A 391 18.93 -25.70 26.91
CA ILE A 391 18.43 -24.96 25.77
C ILE A 391 19.15 -23.61 25.68
N TYR A 392 19.60 -23.26 24.50
CA TYR A 392 20.28 -22.02 24.18
C TYR A 392 19.68 -21.37 22.93
N TYR A 393 19.87 -20.07 22.82
CA TYR A 393 19.46 -19.27 21.65
C TYR A 393 20.68 -18.55 21.10
N ILE A 394 20.84 -18.58 19.77
CA ILE A 394 21.87 -17.80 19.07
C ILE A 394 21.21 -16.68 18.30
N ARG A 395 21.74 -15.45 18.40
CA ARG A 395 21.22 -14.24 17.77
C ARG A 395 22.37 -13.40 17.23
N MET A 396 22.13 -12.72 16.12
CA MET A 396 23.04 -11.73 15.54
C MET A 396 22.81 -10.34 16.19
N SER A 397 23.90 -9.60 16.46
CA SER A 397 23.80 -8.22 16.95
C SER A 397 23.24 -7.28 15.87
N ASN A 398 22.51 -6.25 16.31
CA ASN A 398 22.03 -5.16 15.44
C ASN A 398 21.21 -5.61 14.22
N THR A 399 20.48 -6.70 14.34
CA THR A 399 19.60 -7.22 13.26
C THR A 399 18.25 -7.63 13.84
N ASN A 400 17.19 -7.46 13.06
CA ASN A 400 15.85 -8.00 13.34
C ASN A 400 15.75 -9.45 12.89
N VAL A 401 16.78 -10.27 13.16
CA VAL A 401 16.83 -11.68 12.80
C VAL A 401 16.33 -12.51 13.97
N GLN A 402 15.46 -13.48 13.67
CA GLN A 402 14.93 -14.39 14.66
C GLN A 402 16.07 -15.18 15.35
N PRO A 403 16.09 -15.27 16.69
CA PRO A 403 17.02 -16.13 17.40
C PRO A 403 16.78 -17.61 17.02
N LEU A 404 17.84 -18.32 16.69
CA LEU A 404 17.75 -19.76 16.46
C LEU A 404 17.98 -20.53 17.73
N LYS A 405 17.18 -21.57 17.97
CA LYS A 405 17.26 -22.43 19.14
C LYS A 405 18.16 -23.63 18.88
N PHE A 406 19.05 -23.96 19.83
CA PHE A 406 19.75 -25.23 19.84
C PHE A 406 19.77 -25.84 21.26
N ILE A 407 20.07 -27.13 21.33
CA ILE A 407 20.14 -27.93 22.56
C ILE A 407 21.55 -28.47 22.67
N LYS A 408 22.17 -28.16 23.81
CA LYS A 408 23.46 -28.72 24.20
C LYS A 408 23.27 -29.99 25.03
#